data_a68a1e1e941880e4211d6ae47dabf586
#
_entry.id   a68a1e1e941880e4211d6ae47dabf586
#
_cell.length_a   1.000
_cell.length_b   1.000
_cell.length_c   1.000
_cell.angle_alpha   90.00
_cell.angle_beta   90.00
_cell.angle_gamma   90.00
#
_symmetry.space_group_name_H-M   'P 1'
#
loop_
_entity.id
_entity.type
_entity.pdbx_description
1 polymer ?
#
loop_
_entity_poly.entity_id
_entity_poly.type
_entity_poly.pdbx_seq_one_letter_code
_entity_poly.pdbx_strand_id
1 'polypeptide(L)'
;MLPSFGYHPWYIKQRTPDWQEHLVQHLEQHPSAVGEIGLDRWIKDFDLADQENVFVWQLKLAAERNLAVSIHCLQAWGLLFELLRAGPRPARGFLLHSYGGPKEMVEPLARLGAYFSIPGYFALERKMRQRETFACVPRERLLIETDAPDQGLPPERIEHSLFDPHTRQPIYHPANLAAVYRFAAEVRKEPLETLATQVEENFQKLFPIIAMGAPPTEAHKS
;
A
#
# COMPACT_ATOMS: atom_id res chain seq x y z
N MET A 1 -5.56 14.55 -4.38
CA MET A 1 -4.55 13.46 -4.34
C MET A 1 -3.95 13.44 -2.95
N LEU A 2 -3.83 12.29 -2.30
CA LEU A 2 -3.17 12.14 -1.01
C LEU A 2 -1.77 11.57 -1.28
N PRO A 3 -0.67 12.33 -1.04
CA PRO A 3 0.68 11.81 -1.17
C PRO A 3 1.00 10.83 -0.04
N SER A 4 2.01 9.99 -0.25
CA SER A 4 2.58 9.12 0.76
C SER A 4 4.09 9.30 0.78
N PHE A 5 4.68 9.52 1.95
CA PHE A 5 6.11 9.72 2.13
C PHE A 5 6.72 8.63 3.00
N GLY A 6 7.83 8.08 2.56
CA GLY A 6 8.52 7.03 3.30
C GLY A 6 9.82 6.59 2.62
N TYR A 7 10.62 5.85 3.35
CA TYR A 7 11.81 5.18 2.81
C TYR A 7 11.49 3.74 2.48
N HIS A 8 11.31 3.47 1.19
CA HIS A 8 11.13 2.16 0.63
C HIS A 8 12.39 1.29 0.86
N PRO A 9 12.28 -0.02 1.13
CA PRO A 9 13.43 -0.89 1.38
C PRO A 9 14.50 -0.89 0.28
N TRP A 10 14.14 -0.57 -0.96
CA TRP A 10 15.10 -0.48 -2.07
C TRP A 10 16.05 0.71 -1.96
N TYR A 11 15.66 1.78 -1.27
CA TYR A 11 16.38 3.05 -1.23
C TYR A 11 17.01 3.35 0.14
N ILE A 12 16.93 2.43 1.08
CA ILE A 12 17.42 2.61 2.45
C ILE A 12 18.91 2.98 2.49
N LYS A 13 19.72 2.35 1.63
CA LYS A 13 21.17 2.64 1.53
C LYS A 13 21.48 4.06 1.01
N GLN A 14 20.51 4.73 0.40
CA GLN A 14 20.65 6.06 -0.19
C GLN A 14 20.18 7.17 0.76
N ARG A 15 19.68 6.82 1.97
CA ARG A 15 19.19 7.81 2.91
C ARG A 15 20.33 8.67 3.46
N THR A 16 20.02 9.94 3.68
CA THR A 16 20.93 10.89 4.35
C THR A 16 20.95 10.66 5.85
N PRO A 17 21.96 11.15 6.59
CA PRO A 17 22.00 11.01 8.05
C PRO A 17 20.79 11.62 8.77
N ASP A 18 20.19 12.65 8.20
CA ASP A 18 19.04 13.41 8.70
C ASP A 18 17.70 13.02 8.08
N TRP A 19 17.62 11.83 7.46
CA TRP A 19 16.43 11.34 6.77
C TRP A 19 15.16 11.35 7.64
N GLN A 20 15.31 11.12 8.94
CA GLN A 20 14.18 11.11 9.89
C GLN A 20 13.57 12.51 10.03
N GLU A 21 14.41 13.53 10.14
CA GLU A 21 13.99 14.92 10.24
C GLU A 21 13.28 15.36 8.96
N HIS A 22 13.82 14.99 7.79
CA HIS A 22 13.22 15.29 6.49
C HIS A 22 11.85 14.61 6.35
N LEU A 23 11.72 13.33 6.73
CA LEU A 23 10.43 12.66 6.68
C LEU A 23 9.40 13.33 7.60
N VAL A 24 9.80 13.67 8.82
CA VAL A 24 8.93 14.39 9.77
C VAL A 24 8.47 15.72 9.17
N GLN A 25 9.37 16.52 8.60
CA GLN A 25 9.05 17.80 7.96
C GLN A 25 8.03 17.64 6.81
N HIS A 26 8.20 16.63 5.93
CA HIS A 26 7.25 16.38 4.85
C HIS A 26 5.86 16.02 5.37
N LEU A 27 5.79 15.19 6.41
CA LEU A 27 4.51 14.79 7.03
C LEU A 27 3.83 15.94 7.78
N GLU A 28 4.58 16.96 8.22
CA GLU A 28 4.03 18.16 8.86
C GLU A 28 3.56 19.20 7.84
N GLN A 29 4.26 19.32 6.72
CA GLN A 29 3.94 20.28 5.69
C GLN A 29 2.79 19.86 4.77
N HIS A 30 2.50 18.56 4.67
CA HIS A 30 1.54 18.02 3.74
C HIS A 30 0.61 17.00 4.41
N PRO A 31 -0.72 17.15 4.27
CA PRO A 31 -1.64 16.06 4.56
C PRO A 31 -1.26 14.83 3.72
N SER A 32 -0.80 13.76 4.38
CA SER A 32 -0.18 12.63 3.70
C SER A 32 -0.31 11.33 4.49
N ALA A 33 -0.05 10.22 3.82
CA ALA A 33 0.17 8.91 4.44
C ALA A 33 1.68 8.65 4.62
N VAL A 34 2.02 7.56 5.31
CA VAL A 34 3.38 7.05 5.39
C VAL A 34 3.50 5.86 4.43
N GLY A 35 4.47 5.90 3.54
CA GLY A 35 4.70 4.81 2.59
C GLY A 35 5.46 5.22 1.31
N GLU A 36 5.92 4.26 0.51
CA GLU A 36 5.90 2.86 0.96
C GLU A 36 7.07 2.60 1.90
N ILE A 37 6.80 1.85 2.96
CA ILE A 37 7.79 1.35 3.91
C ILE A 37 7.74 -0.18 3.93
N GLY A 38 8.74 -0.87 4.43
CA GLY A 38 8.61 -2.32 4.52
C GLY A 38 9.91 -3.11 4.44
N LEU A 39 9.78 -4.37 4.00
CA LEU A 39 10.85 -5.35 3.96
C LEU A 39 10.91 -6.03 2.58
N ASP A 40 12.11 -6.13 2.02
CA ASP A 40 12.33 -6.80 0.75
C ASP A 40 13.60 -7.65 0.80
N ARG A 41 13.43 -8.96 0.71
CA ARG A 41 14.54 -9.94 0.63
C ARG A 41 14.81 -10.39 -0.80
N TRP A 42 14.11 -9.83 -1.77
CA TRP A 42 14.33 -10.18 -3.18
C TRP A 42 15.35 -9.29 -3.86
N ILE A 43 15.55 -8.06 -3.39
CA ILE A 43 16.61 -7.19 -3.91
C ILE A 43 17.99 -7.79 -3.61
N LYS A 44 18.96 -7.54 -4.51
CA LYS A 44 20.35 -7.93 -4.27
C LYS A 44 20.98 -7.07 -3.17
N ASP A 45 21.89 -7.65 -2.42
CA ASP A 45 22.68 -6.96 -1.39
C ASP A 45 21.82 -6.24 -0.33
N PHE A 46 20.65 -6.80 0.02
CA PHE A 46 19.83 -6.24 1.08
C PHE A 46 20.50 -6.40 2.46
N ASP A 47 20.30 -5.41 3.31
CA ASP A 47 20.57 -5.49 4.74
C ASP A 47 19.24 -5.58 5.48
N LEU A 48 18.87 -6.79 5.91
CA LEU A 48 17.57 -7.01 6.55
C LEU A 48 17.47 -6.31 7.90
N ALA A 49 18.57 -6.26 8.67
CA ALA A 49 18.57 -5.61 9.96
C ALA A 49 18.37 -4.09 9.82
N ASP A 50 18.99 -3.50 8.79
CA ASP A 50 18.80 -2.09 8.50
C ASP A 50 17.38 -1.79 7.96
N GLN A 51 16.83 -2.67 7.10
CA GLN A 51 15.44 -2.56 6.66
C GLN A 51 14.47 -2.63 7.86
N GLU A 52 14.69 -3.54 8.79
CA GLU A 52 13.89 -3.70 10.00
C GLU A 52 13.92 -2.42 10.86
N ASN A 53 15.11 -1.88 11.11
CA ASN A 53 15.28 -0.65 11.89
C ASN A 53 14.52 0.54 11.26
N VAL A 54 14.69 0.74 9.96
CA VAL A 54 14.03 1.83 9.22
C VAL A 54 12.51 1.62 9.16
N PHE A 55 12.05 0.40 8.92
CA PHE A 55 10.63 0.06 8.91
C PHE A 55 9.97 0.32 10.27
N VAL A 56 10.56 -0.20 11.35
CA VAL A 56 10.00 -0.07 12.71
C VAL A 56 9.93 1.39 13.13
N TRP A 57 10.96 2.17 12.82
CA TRP A 57 10.96 3.60 13.12
C TRP A 57 9.82 4.35 12.41
N GLN A 58 9.63 4.11 11.10
CA GLN A 58 8.57 4.73 10.32
C GLN A 58 7.18 4.26 10.75
N LEU A 59 7.03 2.97 11.06
CA LEU A 59 5.76 2.42 11.57
C LEU A 59 5.38 3.06 12.90
N LYS A 60 6.35 3.24 13.80
CA LYS A 60 6.14 3.92 15.09
C LYS A 60 5.69 5.37 14.88
N LEU A 61 6.37 6.12 14.03
CA LEU A 61 6.00 7.50 13.69
C LEU A 61 4.56 7.58 13.15
N ALA A 62 4.19 6.66 12.26
CA ALA A 62 2.84 6.59 11.71
C ALA A 62 1.79 6.24 12.77
N ALA A 63 2.12 5.33 13.71
CA ALA A 63 1.23 4.97 14.82
C ALA A 63 1.00 6.13 15.77
N GLU A 64 2.06 6.85 16.17
CA GLU A 64 2.00 8.02 17.05
C GLU A 64 1.12 9.14 16.45
N ARG A 65 1.17 9.32 15.14
CA ARG A 65 0.40 10.34 14.42
C ARG A 65 -0.94 9.82 13.86
N ASN A 66 -1.24 8.53 14.07
CA ASN A 66 -2.38 7.81 13.49
C ASN A 66 -2.55 8.06 11.99
N LEU A 67 -1.43 8.02 11.24
CA LEU A 67 -1.41 8.16 9.78
C LEU A 67 -1.67 6.82 9.11
N ALA A 68 -2.29 6.83 7.94
CA ALA A 68 -2.38 5.66 7.08
C ALA A 68 -0.98 5.20 6.65
N VAL A 69 -0.79 3.89 6.50
CA VAL A 69 0.51 3.31 6.12
C VAL A 69 0.33 2.36 4.95
N SER A 70 1.20 2.49 3.93
CA SER A 70 1.37 1.49 2.87
C SER A 70 2.66 0.70 3.11
N ILE A 71 2.53 -0.63 3.14
CA ILE A 71 3.63 -1.54 3.46
C ILE A 71 3.95 -2.45 2.28
N HIS A 72 5.19 -2.38 1.83
CA HIS A 72 5.81 -3.28 0.88
C HIS A 72 6.37 -4.52 1.58
N CYS A 73 6.13 -5.71 1.03
CA CYS A 73 6.78 -6.91 1.54
C CYS A 73 7.04 -7.95 0.44
N LEU A 74 8.31 -8.30 0.24
CA LEU A 74 8.72 -9.43 -0.60
C LEU A 74 9.62 -10.38 0.18
N GLN A 75 9.22 -11.66 0.21
CA GLN A 75 9.96 -12.78 0.81
C GLN A 75 10.32 -12.59 2.31
N ALA A 76 9.63 -11.69 3.03
CA ALA A 76 9.87 -11.39 4.45
C ALA A 76 8.61 -11.49 5.31
N TRP A 77 7.54 -12.16 4.83
CA TRP A 77 6.21 -12.16 5.45
C TRP A 77 6.19 -12.61 6.92
N GLY A 78 6.99 -13.62 7.30
CA GLY A 78 7.08 -14.08 8.68
C GLY A 78 7.65 -13.00 9.61
N LEU A 79 8.77 -12.37 9.22
CA LEU A 79 9.37 -11.28 9.97
C LEU A 79 8.42 -10.08 10.06
N LEU A 80 7.83 -9.67 8.91
CA LEU A 80 6.85 -8.58 8.89
C LEU A 80 5.70 -8.83 9.87
N PHE A 81 5.15 -10.06 9.89
CA PHE A 81 4.08 -10.41 10.82
C PHE A 81 4.50 -10.26 12.28
N GLU A 82 5.70 -10.75 12.65
CA GLU A 82 6.20 -10.62 14.01
C GLU A 82 6.41 -9.14 14.41
N LEU A 83 6.97 -8.33 13.54
CA LEU A 83 7.13 -6.89 13.77
C LEU A 83 5.80 -6.17 13.94
N LEU A 84 4.82 -6.48 13.08
CA LEU A 84 3.48 -5.92 13.18
C LEU A 84 2.75 -6.41 14.45
N ARG A 85 2.96 -7.64 14.85
CA ARG A 85 2.35 -8.20 16.07
C ARG A 85 2.90 -7.57 17.34
N ALA A 86 4.20 -7.35 17.41
CA ALA A 86 4.91 -6.86 18.58
C ALA A 86 4.95 -5.33 18.67
N GLY A 87 4.97 -4.64 17.53
CA GLY A 87 5.18 -3.19 17.46
C GLY A 87 3.88 -2.36 17.51
N PRO A 88 4.04 -1.03 17.61
CA PRO A 88 2.92 -0.10 17.50
C PRO A 88 2.37 -0.11 16.06
N ARG A 89 1.06 0.07 15.92
CA ARG A 89 0.36 0.17 14.66
C ARG A 89 -0.63 1.32 14.69
N PRO A 90 -0.87 2.02 13.56
CA PRO A 90 -1.93 3.02 13.50
C PRO A 90 -3.29 2.40 13.85
N ALA A 91 -4.10 3.09 14.64
CA ALA A 91 -5.42 2.58 15.07
C ALA A 91 -6.37 2.36 13.86
N ARG A 92 -6.19 3.12 12.77
CA ARG A 92 -6.96 2.96 11.52
C ARG A 92 -6.57 1.75 10.70
N GLY A 93 -5.46 1.09 11.02
CA GLY A 93 -4.89 -0.02 10.25
C GLY A 93 -3.79 0.40 9.29
N PHE A 94 -3.42 -0.51 8.40
CA PHE A 94 -2.34 -0.34 7.41
C PHE A 94 -2.65 -1.15 6.15
N LEU A 95 -2.12 -0.69 5.02
CA LEU A 95 -2.21 -1.39 3.74
C LEU A 95 -1.00 -2.31 3.55
N LEU A 96 -1.25 -3.55 3.22
CA LEU A 96 -0.27 -4.45 2.60
C LEU A 96 -0.48 -4.36 1.09
N HIS A 97 0.32 -3.51 0.43
CA HIS A 97 0.15 -3.29 -0.99
C HIS A 97 0.60 -4.51 -1.79
N SER A 98 -0.04 -4.76 -2.93
CA SER A 98 0.25 -5.89 -3.83
C SER A 98 0.45 -7.21 -3.07
N TYR A 99 -0.46 -7.54 -2.15
CA TYR A 99 -0.25 -8.66 -1.22
C TYR A 99 0.03 -9.97 -1.93
N GLY A 100 1.29 -10.39 -1.93
CA GLY A 100 1.77 -11.65 -2.50
C GLY A 100 2.09 -12.73 -1.47
N GLY A 101 1.70 -12.52 -0.22
CA GLY A 101 1.98 -13.42 0.90
C GLY A 101 1.11 -14.69 0.93
N PRO A 102 1.39 -15.58 1.90
CA PRO A 102 0.64 -16.82 2.09
C PRO A 102 -0.84 -16.54 2.44
N LYS A 103 -1.73 -17.35 1.88
CA LYS A 103 -3.18 -17.28 2.13
C LYS A 103 -3.51 -17.41 3.62
N GLU A 104 -2.79 -18.26 4.32
CA GLU A 104 -2.97 -18.55 5.75
C GLU A 104 -2.65 -17.35 6.65
N MET A 105 -1.91 -16.37 6.14
CA MET A 105 -1.59 -15.14 6.87
C MET A 105 -2.65 -14.04 6.70
N VAL A 106 -3.58 -14.18 5.79
CA VAL A 106 -4.61 -13.16 5.54
C VAL A 106 -5.43 -12.86 6.80
N GLU A 107 -5.99 -13.89 7.42
CA GLU A 107 -6.82 -13.69 8.62
C GLU A 107 -6.02 -13.18 9.83
N PRO A 108 -4.85 -13.74 10.19
CA PRO A 108 -4.01 -13.19 11.23
C PRO A 108 -3.63 -11.72 11.00
N LEU A 109 -3.26 -11.35 9.78
CA LEU A 109 -2.91 -9.96 9.43
C LEU A 109 -4.14 -9.04 9.46
N ALA A 110 -5.30 -9.50 8.98
CA ALA A 110 -6.54 -8.74 9.06
C ALA A 110 -6.93 -8.42 10.51
N ARG A 111 -6.72 -9.37 11.44
CA ARG A 111 -6.91 -9.14 12.88
C ARG A 111 -5.96 -8.08 13.46
N LEU A 112 -4.78 -7.91 12.89
CA LEU A 112 -3.86 -6.84 13.25
C LEU A 112 -4.23 -5.47 12.63
N GLY A 113 -5.25 -5.42 11.77
CA GLY A 113 -5.71 -4.19 11.11
C GLY A 113 -5.27 -4.04 9.66
N ALA A 114 -4.72 -5.10 9.03
CA ALA A 114 -4.31 -5.04 7.64
C ALA A 114 -5.48 -4.87 6.68
N TYR A 115 -5.29 -4.04 5.66
CA TYR A 115 -5.98 -4.02 4.39
C TYR A 115 -5.06 -4.63 3.33
N PHE A 116 -5.63 -5.15 2.25
CA PHE A 116 -4.91 -5.88 1.21
C PHE A 116 -5.31 -5.31 -0.15
N SER A 117 -4.37 -4.81 -0.94
CA SER A 117 -4.66 -4.37 -2.30
C SER A 117 -4.31 -5.42 -3.34
N ILE A 118 -5.22 -5.56 -4.31
CA ILE A 118 -5.03 -6.41 -5.48
C ILE A 118 -4.60 -5.56 -6.66
N PRO A 119 -3.38 -5.79 -7.22
CA PRO A 119 -2.93 -5.12 -8.42
C PRO A 119 -3.41 -5.82 -9.70
N GLY A 120 -3.44 -5.07 -10.81
CA GLY A 120 -3.73 -5.61 -12.13
C GLY A 120 -2.78 -6.73 -12.56
N TYR A 121 -1.54 -6.69 -12.11
CA TYR A 121 -0.52 -7.71 -12.35
C TYR A 121 -0.93 -9.14 -11.97
N PHE A 122 -1.83 -9.30 -11.00
CA PHE A 122 -2.31 -10.63 -10.61
C PHE A 122 -3.32 -11.24 -11.59
N ALA A 123 -3.73 -10.51 -12.62
CA ALA A 123 -4.49 -11.06 -13.74
C ALA A 123 -3.64 -11.95 -14.67
N LEU A 124 -2.29 -11.85 -14.62
CA LEU A 124 -1.41 -12.74 -15.37
C LEU A 124 -1.60 -14.20 -14.95
N GLU A 125 -1.57 -15.12 -15.92
CA GLU A 125 -1.84 -16.54 -15.68
C GLU A 125 -0.95 -17.15 -14.58
N ARG A 126 0.35 -16.81 -14.58
CA ARG A 126 1.31 -17.26 -13.55
C ARG A 126 0.99 -16.82 -12.12
N LYS A 127 -0.01 -15.95 -11.93
CA LYS A 127 -0.41 -15.39 -10.62
C LYS A 127 -1.70 -16.03 -10.05
N MET A 128 -2.03 -17.23 -10.47
CA MET A 128 -3.23 -17.94 -10.01
C MET A 128 -3.32 -18.07 -8.49
N ARG A 129 -2.23 -18.38 -7.83
CA ARG A 129 -2.19 -18.50 -6.34
C ARG A 129 -2.58 -17.20 -5.64
N GLN A 130 -2.13 -16.06 -6.15
CA GLN A 130 -2.51 -14.75 -5.62
C GLN A 130 -4.01 -14.50 -5.78
N ARG A 131 -4.61 -14.88 -6.93
CA ARG A 131 -6.07 -14.80 -7.12
C ARG A 131 -6.84 -15.63 -6.10
N GLU A 132 -6.39 -16.86 -5.82
CA GLU A 132 -6.99 -17.73 -4.78
C GLU A 132 -6.88 -17.09 -3.39
N THR A 133 -5.77 -16.43 -3.09
CA THR A 133 -5.60 -15.68 -1.84
C THR A 133 -6.61 -14.54 -1.75
N PHE A 134 -6.76 -13.74 -2.82
CA PHE A 134 -7.69 -12.60 -2.83
C PHE A 134 -9.17 -13.01 -2.82
N ALA A 135 -9.50 -14.22 -3.26
CA ALA A 135 -10.85 -14.76 -3.08
C ALA A 135 -11.22 -14.94 -1.59
N CYS A 136 -10.23 -14.99 -0.69
CA CYS A 136 -10.42 -15.21 0.75
C CYS A 136 -10.17 -13.93 1.60
N VAL A 137 -9.71 -12.84 1.01
CA VAL A 137 -9.56 -11.57 1.74
C VAL A 137 -10.93 -11.09 2.23
N PRO A 138 -11.09 -10.70 3.51
CA PRO A 138 -12.35 -10.14 4.01
C PRO A 138 -12.77 -8.92 3.18
N ARG A 139 -14.06 -8.81 2.86
CA ARG A 139 -14.58 -7.74 2.00
C ARG A 139 -14.25 -6.36 2.53
N GLU A 140 -14.37 -6.18 3.83
CA GLU A 140 -14.09 -4.93 4.55
C GLU A 140 -12.59 -4.61 4.67
N ARG A 141 -11.72 -5.44 4.10
CA ARG A 141 -10.26 -5.30 4.11
C ARG A 141 -9.64 -5.27 2.71
N LEU A 142 -10.47 -5.34 1.66
CA LEU A 142 -10.02 -5.35 0.28
C LEU A 142 -9.85 -3.93 -0.25
N LEU A 143 -8.72 -3.69 -0.90
CA LEU A 143 -8.44 -2.51 -1.71
C LEU A 143 -8.00 -2.92 -3.11
N ILE A 144 -7.94 -1.96 -4.02
CA ILE A 144 -7.56 -2.17 -5.43
C ILE A 144 -6.53 -1.11 -5.80
N GLU A 145 -5.53 -1.50 -6.58
CA GLU A 145 -4.47 -0.61 -7.01
C GLU A 145 -4.01 -0.91 -8.44
N THR A 146 -3.30 0.01 -9.06
CA THR A 146 -2.64 -0.20 -10.34
C THR A 146 -1.18 -0.58 -10.20
N ASP A 147 -0.54 -0.10 -9.15
CA ASP A 147 0.92 -0.11 -8.94
C ASP A 147 1.69 0.59 -10.08
N ALA A 148 1.00 1.51 -10.79
CA ALA A 148 1.60 2.26 -11.88
C ALA A 148 2.77 3.14 -11.37
N PRO A 149 3.88 3.22 -12.13
CA PRO A 149 4.06 2.82 -13.55
C PRO A 149 4.43 1.35 -13.77
N ASP A 150 4.54 0.55 -12.73
CA ASP A 150 4.97 -0.85 -12.76
C ASP A 150 3.77 -1.83 -12.74
N GLN A 151 4.04 -3.13 -12.70
CA GLN A 151 3.11 -4.24 -12.44
C GLN A 151 1.79 -4.21 -13.22
N GLY A 152 1.84 -3.95 -14.52
CA GLY A 152 0.65 -3.80 -15.35
C GLY A 152 -0.19 -5.06 -15.53
N LEU A 153 -1.41 -4.82 -15.98
CA LEU A 153 -2.33 -5.82 -16.48
C LEU A 153 -1.73 -6.63 -17.64
N PRO A 154 -2.20 -7.84 -17.91
CA PRO A 154 -1.90 -8.54 -19.15
C PRO A 154 -2.37 -7.70 -20.36
N PRO A 155 -1.68 -7.79 -21.51
CA PRO A 155 -1.90 -6.91 -22.65
C PRO A 155 -3.36 -6.81 -23.11
N GLU A 156 -4.09 -7.90 -23.10
CA GLU A 156 -5.49 -7.99 -23.52
C GLU A 156 -6.47 -7.25 -22.59
N ARG A 157 -6.01 -6.81 -21.41
CA ARG A 157 -6.81 -6.06 -20.43
C ARG A 157 -6.41 -4.59 -20.32
N ILE A 158 -5.37 -4.16 -21.04
CA ILE A 158 -4.90 -2.77 -21.04
C ILE A 158 -5.84 -1.91 -21.89
N GLU A 159 -6.44 -0.91 -21.27
CA GLU A 159 -7.33 0.05 -21.95
C GLU A 159 -6.64 1.39 -22.24
N HIS A 160 -5.64 1.72 -21.42
CA HIS A 160 -4.87 2.96 -21.54
C HIS A 160 -3.39 2.63 -21.63
N SER A 161 -2.81 2.87 -22.82
CA SER A 161 -1.38 2.65 -23.06
C SER A 161 -0.61 3.95 -22.89
N LEU A 162 0.56 3.84 -22.25
CA LEU A 162 1.53 4.92 -22.14
C LEU A 162 2.91 4.36 -22.48
N PHE A 163 3.75 5.18 -23.10
CA PHE A 163 5.12 4.80 -23.42
C PHE A 163 6.09 5.86 -22.90
N ASP A 164 7.18 5.40 -22.33
CA ASP A 164 8.29 6.28 -21.96
C ASP A 164 8.78 7.02 -23.22
N PRO A 165 8.86 8.36 -23.20
CA PRO A 165 9.21 9.14 -24.38
C PRO A 165 10.64 8.91 -24.87
N HIS A 166 11.54 8.46 -23.99
CA HIS A 166 12.96 8.27 -24.28
C HIS A 166 13.28 6.81 -24.64
N THR A 167 12.81 5.88 -23.84
CA THR A 167 13.12 4.44 -24.00
C THR A 167 12.12 3.72 -24.91
N ARG A 168 10.95 4.31 -25.15
CA ARG A 168 9.81 3.70 -25.87
C ARG A 168 9.29 2.42 -25.22
N GLN A 169 9.67 2.16 -23.99
CA GLN A 169 9.14 1.04 -23.22
C GLN A 169 7.72 1.35 -22.75
N PRO A 170 6.85 0.35 -22.65
CA PRO A 170 5.52 0.54 -22.12
C PRO A 170 5.61 0.90 -20.62
N ILE A 171 4.80 1.88 -20.22
CA ILE A 171 4.58 2.28 -18.83
C ILE A 171 3.10 2.06 -18.53
N TYR A 172 2.78 1.54 -17.38
CA TYR A 172 1.39 1.31 -17.03
C TYR A 172 0.71 2.58 -16.56
N HIS A 173 -0.41 2.90 -17.22
CA HIS A 173 -1.16 4.11 -16.95
C HIS A 173 -2.14 3.90 -15.78
N PRO A 174 -2.21 4.80 -14.78
CA PRO A 174 -3.11 4.63 -13.63
C PRO A 174 -4.60 4.64 -14.00
N ALA A 175 -4.99 5.17 -15.17
CA ALA A 175 -6.36 5.07 -15.66
C ALA A 175 -6.85 3.64 -15.94
N ASN A 176 -5.92 2.65 -16.01
CA ASN A 176 -6.29 1.23 -16.07
C ASN A 176 -6.90 0.70 -14.76
N LEU A 177 -7.04 1.53 -13.73
CA LEU A 177 -7.68 1.15 -12.48
C LEU A 177 -9.08 0.56 -12.70
N ALA A 178 -9.87 1.09 -13.64
CA ALA A 178 -11.18 0.53 -13.98
C ALA A 178 -11.11 -0.92 -14.46
N ALA A 179 -10.09 -1.27 -15.25
CA ALA A 179 -9.86 -2.66 -15.68
C ALA A 179 -9.44 -3.56 -14.51
N VAL A 180 -8.68 -3.02 -13.53
CA VAL A 180 -8.34 -3.78 -12.32
C VAL A 180 -9.57 -4.02 -11.46
N TYR A 181 -10.50 -3.08 -11.34
CA TYR A 181 -11.78 -3.29 -10.66
C TYR A 181 -12.59 -4.43 -11.28
N ARG A 182 -12.71 -4.48 -12.61
CA ARG A 182 -13.39 -5.58 -13.31
C ARG A 182 -12.71 -6.93 -13.04
N PHE A 183 -11.38 -6.97 -13.12
CA PHE A 183 -10.61 -8.15 -12.77
C PHE A 183 -10.84 -8.60 -11.32
N ALA A 184 -10.84 -7.68 -10.37
CA ALA A 184 -11.10 -8.00 -8.97
C ALA A 184 -12.53 -8.52 -8.75
N ALA A 185 -13.53 -7.97 -9.44
CA ALA A 185 -14.90 -8.45 -9.41
C ALA A 185 -15.02 -9.90 -9.94
N GLU A 186 -14.29 -10.23 -11.01
CA GLU A 186 -14.18 -11.62 -11.53
C GLU A 186 -13.58 -12.56 -10.46
N VAL A 187 -12.47 -12.18 -9.83
CA VAL A 187 -11.81 -12.97 -8.77
C VAL A 187 -12.74 -13.19 -7.58
N ARG A 188 -13.49 -12.17 -7.20
CA ARG A 188 -14.42 -12.17 -6.06
C ARG A 188 -15.77 -12.82 -6.41
N LYS A 189 -16.08 -13.01 -7.69
CA LYS A 189 -17.37 -13.50 -8.18
C LYS A 189 -18.53 -12.65 -7.66
N GLU A 190 -18.37 -11.35 -7.69
CA GLU A 190 -19.38 -10.39 -7.22
C GLU A 190 -19.61 -9.26 -8.23
N PRO A 191 -20.78 -8.58 -8.20
CA PRO A 191 -21.06 -7.45 -9.09
C PRO A 191 -20.05 -6.31 -8.90
N LEU A 192 -19.66 -5.67 -10.01
CA LEU A 192 -18.67 -4.59 -10.01
C LEU A 192 -19.07 -3.42 -9.11
N GLU A 193 -20.34 -3.00 -9.16
CA GLU A 193 -20.87 -1.89 -8.36
C GLU A 193 -20.80 -2.19 -6.86
N THR A 194 -21.10 -3.44 -6.48
CA THR A 194 -21.02 -3.89 -5.07
C THR A 194 -19.59 -3.88 -4.58
N LEU A 195 -18.65 -4.38 -5.40
CA LEU A 195 -17.22 -4.34 -5.09
C LEU A 195 -16.72 -2.89 -4.97
N ALA A 196 -17.06 -2.03 -5.94
CA ALA A 196 -16.60 -0.65 -5.98
C ALA A 196 -17.05 0.12 -4.74
N THR A 197 -18.33 0.00 -4.35
CA THR A 197 -18.85 0.63 -3.13
C THR A 197 -18.07 0.17 -1.89
N GLN A 198 -17.85 -1.13 -1.75
CA GLN A 198 -17.12 -1.67 -0.59
C GLN A 198 -15.66 -1.19 -0.55
N VAL A 199 -14.99 -1.17 -1.71
CA VAL A 199 -13.59 -0.69 -1.81
C VAL A 199 -13.51 0.79 -1.47
N GLU A 200 -14.45 1.61 -1.91
CA GLU A 200 -14.51 3.03 -1.56
C GLU A 200 -14.67 3.23 -0.05
N GLU A 201 -15.60 2.51 0.58
CA GLU A 201 -15.76 2.55 2.05
C GLU A 201 -14.49 2.13 2.79
N ASN A 202 -13.81 1.09 2.32
CA ASN A 202 -12.55 0.62 2.89
C ASN A 202 -11.45 1.65 2.74
N PHE A 203 -11.36 2.26 1.54
CA PHE A 203 -10.40 3.32 1.26
C PHE A 203 -10.60 4.52 2.19
N GLN A 204 -11.82 4.99 2.36
CA GLN A 204 -12.15 6.12 3.24
C GLN A 204 -11.84 5.84 4.71
N LYS A 205 -12.02 4.58 5.17
CA LYS A 205 -11.64 4.17 6.54
C LYS A 205 -10.13 4.22 6.76
N LEU A 206 -9.37 3.72 5.79
CA LEU A 206 -7.91 3.66 5.91
C LEU A 206 -7.25 5.00 5.58
N PHE A 207 -7.66 5.64 4.47
CA PHE A 207 -7.12 6.90 3.96
C PHE A 207 -8.20 7.98 4.01
N PRO A 208 -8.53 8.51 5.20
CA PRO A 208 -9.53 9.56 5.29
C PRO A 208 -9.06 10.76 4.46
N ILE A 209 -9.89 11.18 3.52
CA ILE A 209 -9.70 12.44 2.81
C ILE A 209 -9.87 13.52 3.86
N ILE A 210 -8.79 14.05 4.39
CA ILE A 210 -8.84 15.28 5.17
C ILE A 210 -9.29 16.34 4.19
N ALA A 211 -10.52 16.81 4.35
CA ALA A 211 -11.04 17.93 3.58
C ALA A 211 -10.04 19.08 3.72
N MET A 212 -9.34 19.41 2.65
CA MET A 212 -8.47 20.58 2.61
C MET A 212 -9.37 21.79 2.73
N GLY A 213 -9.50 22.35 3.95
CA GLY A 213 -10.22 23.60 4.13
C GLY A 213 -10.97 23.76 5.43
N ALA A 214 -10.29 23.73 6.57
CA ALA A 214 -10.62 24.60 7.69
C ALA A 214 -9.30 24.99 8.36
N PRO A 215 -8.93 26.27 8.42
CA PRO A 215 -7.83 26.71 9.27
C PRO A 215 -8.18 26.35 10.74
N PRO A 216 -7.16 26.07 11.58
CA PRO A 216 -7.43 25.82 12.98
C PRO A 216 -8.22 26.98 13.56
N THR A 217 -9.39 26.70 14.12
CA THR A 217 -10.15 27.68 14.89
C THR A 217 -9.26 28.15 16.03
N GLU A 218 -8.86 29.42 15.99
CA GLU A 218 -8.21 30.08 17.11
C GLU A 218 -9.07 29.91 18.36
N ALA A 219 -8.58 29.16 19.32
CA ALA A 219 -9.20 29.08 20.62
C ALA A 219 -9.12 30.47 21.24
N HIS A 220 -10.24 31.17 21.29
CA HIS A 220 -10.38 32.40 22.07
C HIS A 220 -10.00 32.06 23.53
N LYS A 221 -8.83 32.57 23.95
CA LYS A 221 -8.50 32.72 25.35
C LYS A 221 -9.38 33.82 25.91
N SER A 222 -10.35 33.43 26.74
CA SER A 222 -11.03 34.31 27.66
C SER A 222 -10.22 34.36 28.95
#